data_f2f7f7abd9d930c4e3037464af60a797
#
_entry.id   f2f7f7abd9d930c4e3037464af60a797
#
_cell.length_a   1.000
_cell.length_b   1.000
_cell.length_c   1.000
_cell.angle_alpha   90.00
_cell.angle_beta   90.00
_cell.angle_gamma   90.00
#
_symmetry.space_group_name_H-M   'P 1'
#
loop_
_entity.id
_entity.type
_entity.pdbx_description
1 polymer ?
#
loop_
_entity_poly.entity_id
_entity_poly.type
_entity_poly.pdbx_seq_one_letter_code
_entity_poly.pdbx_strand_id
1 'polypeptide(L)'
;MVDFANLKRDSNKNLDKLKAKVEQLNSSEGSDKSNNFWRPEVDKAGNGMATIRFLPTSAADGDDSLPWVKIFEHGFQGPGGWLIDKCLTTKSQQCPVCEHNNKLWNSGIEANKDVVRKQKRKLSYIANVYIVSDPKHPENEGQVKLFKFGAKIFEKITGVMNPTFEDEAAFNPFDLWSGANFKLKITKVAGYQNYDKSEFATPAPLLNDDAKLEEIWKSEFGLKELTAEKEFKSYDDLKSRLEKVLGLNGDVPVPKTTVETLKAMPRKSEPEPELVTEEDDDLAYFAKLAEE
;
A
#
# COMPACT_ATOMS: atom_id res chain seq x y z
N MET A 1 45.61 18.65 13.19
CA MET A 1 46.39 17.40 13.39
C MET A 1 45.78 16.66 14.57
N VAL A 2 45.42 15.43 14.36
CA VAL A 2 44.88 14.58 15.46
C VAL A 2 46.10 14.04 16.20
N ASP A 3 46.25 14.45 17.46
CA ASP A 3 47.37 14.03 18.31
C ASP A 3 47.14 12.59 18.81
N PHE A 4 48.10 11.69 18.57
CA PHE A 4 48.09 10.28 18.93
C PHE A 4 47.89 10.05 20.46
N ALA A 5 48.38 10.98 21.29
CA ALA A 5 48.21 10.94 22.73
C ALA A 5 46.73 11.14 23.15
N ASN A 6 45.96 11.95 22.40
CA ASN A 6 44.54 12.15 22.60
C ASN A 6 43.73 10.95 22.12
N LEU A 7 44.17 10.24 21.09
CA LEU A 7 43.51 9.01 20.61
C LEU A 7 43.52 7.90 21.66
N LYS A 8 44.62 7.75 22.42
CA LYS A 8 44.74 6.73 23.48
C LYS A 8 43.91 7.07 24.72
N ARG A 9 43.77 8.37 25.05
CA ARG A 9 43.03 8.84 26.22
C ARG A 9 41.52 8.80 25.99
N ASP A 10 41.07 8.98 24.74
CA ASP A 10 39.65 8.98 24.36
C ASP A 10 39.16 7.65 23.79
N SER A 11 39.96 6.56 23.86
CA SER A 11 39.62 5.28 23.25
C SER A 11 38.31 4.67 23.81
N ASN A 12 38.08 4.81 25.12
CA ASN A 12 36.83 4.32 25.74
C ASN A 12 35.63 5.18 25.41
N LYS A 13 35.80 6.52 25.30
CA LYS A 13 34.74 7.43 24.86
C LYS A 13 34.42 7.27 23.36
N ASN A 14 35.43 6.89 22.55
CA ASN A 14 35.25 6.59 21.17
C ASN A 14 34.50 5.26 20.95
N LEU A 15 34.69 4.27 21.83
CA LEU A 15 33.96 3.01 21.78
C LEU A 15 32.47 3.24 22.05
N ASP A 16 32.10 4.05 23.04
CA ASP A 16 30.70 4.35 23.34
C ASP A 16 30.03 5.18 22.23
N LYS A 17 30.77 6.12 21.64
CA LYS A 17 30.32 6.87 20.46
C LYS A 17 30.17 5.96 19.23
N LEU A 18 31.07 5.01 19.04
CA LEU A 18 30.99 4.02 17.95
C LEU A 18 29.86 3.03 18.19
N LYS A 19 29.62 2.57 19.42
CA LYS A 19 28.47 1.73 19.77
C LYS A 19 27.16 2.47 19.51
N ALA A 20 27.00 3.71 20.00
CA ALA A 20 25.83 4.54 19.75
C ALA A 20 25.62 4.82 18.26
N LYS A 21 26.70 4.98 17.48
CA LYS A 21 26.62 5.23 16.04
C LYS A 21 26.33 3.95 15.25
N VAL A 22 26.82 2.79 15.70
CA VAL A 22 26.46 1.46 15.16
C VAL A 22 25.02 1.11 15.48
N GLU A 23 24.56 1.41 16.69
CA GLU A 23 23.17 1.27 17.11
C GLU A 23 22.26 2.18 16.28
N GLN A 24 22.67 3.43 16.02
CA GLN A 24 21.97 4.37 15.16
C GLN A 24 22.01 3.96 13.68
N LEU A 25 23.09 3.33 13.19
CA LEU A 25 23.17 2.76 11.84
C LEU A 25 22.35 1.48 11.70
N ASN A 26 22.34 0.62 12.70
CA ASN A 26 21.53 -0.59 12.72
C ASN A 26 20.03 -0.28 12.88
N SER A 27 19.67 0.85 13.48
CA SER A 27 18.30 1.35 13.55
C SER A 27 17.88 2.12 12.28
N SER A 28 18.82 2.57 11.45
CA SER A 28 18.54 3.39 10.25
C SER A 28 18.57 2.66 8.92
N GLU A 29 19.04 1.40 8.86
CA GLU A 29 19.10 0.64 7.61
C GLU A 29 17.95 -0.36 7.46
N GLY A 30 16.89 0.08 6.79
CA GLY A 30 16.01 -0.81 6.00
C GLY A 30 14.98 -1.65 6.74
N SER A 31 15.10 -1.91 8.05
CA SER A 31 14.15 -2.74 8.79
C SER A 31 13.00 -1.96 9.43
N ASP A 32 13.21 -0.68 9.77
CA ASP A 32 12.20 0.11 10.50
C ASP A 32 10.98 0.51 9.68
N LYS A 33 11.14 0.77 8.39
CA LYS A 33 9.98 1.17 7.56
C LYS A 33 8.94 0.05 7.42
N SER A 34 9.35 -1.22 7.43
CA SER A 34 8.40 -2.34 7.35
C SER A 34 7.67 -2.59 8.67
N ASN A 35 8.30 -2.31 9.81
CA ASN A 35 7.69 -2.45 11.13
C ASN A 35 6.62 -1.39 11.44
N ASN A 36 6.64 -0.26 10.73
CA ASN A 36 5.65 0.80 10.90
C ASN A 36 4.31 0.47 10.23
N PHE A 37 4.33 -0.42 9.23
CA PHE A 37 3.11 -0.86 8.57
C PHE A 37 2.44 -1.98 9.37
N TRP A 38 1.17 -1.79 9.65
CA TRP A 38 0.33 -2.81 10.25
C TRP A 38 -0.56 -3.47 9.20
N ARG A 39 -0.76 -4.75 9.37
CA ARG A 39 -1.67 -5.56 8.58
C ARG A 39 -2.31 -6.59 9.49
N PRO A 40 -3.65 -6.71 9.49
CA PRO A 40 -4.32 -7.73 10.29
C PRO A 40 -3.95 -9.13 9.79
N GLU A 41 -3.68 -10.04 10.73
CA GLU A 41 -3.49 -11.44 10.41
C GLU A 41 -4.82 -12.11 10.09
N VAL A 42 -4.82 -12.98 9.08
CA VAL A 42 -5.97 -13.80 8.71
C VAL A 42 -5.72 -15.25 9.09
N ASP A 43 -6.78 -15.98 9.44
CA ASP A 43 -6.71 -17.41 9.72
C ASP A 43 -6.51 -18.24 8.42
N LYS A 44 -6.44 -19.56 8.56
CA LYS A 44 -6.27 -20.49 7.42
C LYS A 44 -7.44 -20.43 6.42
N ALA A 45 -8.63 -20.01 6.87
CA ALA A 45 -9.80 -19.82 6.02
C ALA A 45 -9.81 -18.43 5.34
N GLY A 46 -8.86 -17.56 5.68
CA GLY A 46 -8.75 -16.20 5.15
C GLY A 46 -9.62 -15.18 5.89
N ASN A 47 -10.12 -15.50 7.08
CA ASN A 47 -10.88 -14.58 7.92
C ASN A 47 -9.95 -13.84 8.88
N GLY A 48 -10.19 -12.56 9.07
CA GLY A 48 -9.48 -11.72 10.02
C GLY A 48 -10.39 -10.63 10.57
N MET A 49 -10.06 -10.15 11.76
CA MET A 49 -10.76 -9.03 12.38
C MET A 49 -9.83 -8.21 13.24
N ALA A 50 -10.04 -6.90 13.23
CA ALA A 50 -9.38 -5.95 14.11
C ALA A 50 -10.28 -4.71 14.26
N THR A 51 -10.03 -3.91 15.28
CA THR A 51 -10.66 -2.60 15.44
C THR A 51 -9.58 -1.55 15.43
N ILE A 52 -9.72 -0.56 14.55
CA ILE A 52 -8.77 0.55 14.40
C ILE A 52 -9.51 1.89 14.48
N ARG A 53 -8.78 2.96 14.75
CA ARG A 53 -9.23 4.33 14.57
C ARG A 53 -8.34 4.99 13.54
N PHE A 54 -8.93 5.55 12.48
CA PHE A 54 -8.21 6.45 11.58
C PHE A 54 -7.85 7.74 12.32
N LEU A 55 -6.65 8.23 12.09
CA LEU A 55 -6.13 9.41 12.79
C LEU A 55 -6.13 10.64 11.87
N PRO A 56 -6.15 11.86 12.43
CA PRO A 56 -6.13 13.10 11.65
C PRO A 56 -4.83 13.27 10.87
N THR A 57 -4.59 14.46 10.36
CA THR A 57 -3.33 14.79 9.70
C THR A 57 -2.22 14.89 10.74
N SER A 58 -1.10 14.21 10.48
CA SER A 58 0.10 14.25 11.32
C SER A 58 0.65 15.67 11.46
N ALA A 59 1.13 16.02 12.65
CA ALA A 59 1.83 17.27 12.90
C ALA A 59 3.05 17.46 11.96
N ALA A 60 3.68 16.38 11.50
CA ALA A 60 4.80 16.42 10.58
C ALA A 60 4.43 16.83 9.14
N ASP A 61 3.17 16.64 8.74
CA ASP A 61 2.70 16.93 7.39
C ASP A 61 2.11 18.34 7.23
N GLY A 62 1.74 18.99 8.34
CA GLY A 62 1.14 20.33 8.38
C GLY A 62 -0.34 20.36 7.99
N ASP A 63 -1.00 21.46 8.32
CA ASP A 63 -2.47 21.62 8.34
C ASP A 63 -3.15 21.46 6.97
N ASP A 64 -2.45 21.77 5.88
CA ASP A 64 -3.01 21.68 4.51
C ASP A 64 -2.95 20.25 3.91
N SER A 65 -2.58 19.26 4.70
CA SER A 65 -2.43 17.89 4.23
C SER A 65 -3.66 17.05 4.49
N LEU A 66 -3.87 16.03 3.65
CA LEU A 66 -4.90 15.03 3.89
C LEU A 66 -4.41 13.98 4.89
N PRO A 67 -5.31 13.40 5.72
CA PRO A 67 -4.97 12.32 6.65
C PRO A 67 -4.72 10.97 5.94
N TRP A 68 -4.53 10.98 4.64
CA TRP A 68 -4.14 9.84 3.83
C TRP A 68 -3.32 10.26 2.62
N VAL A 69 -2.55 9.33 2.08
CA VAL A 69 -1.90 9.46 0.77
C VAL A 69 -2.40 8.41 -0.19
N LYS A 70 -2.50 8.78 -1.47
CA LYS A 70 -2.87 7.91 -2.58
C LYS A 70 -1.61 7.50 -3.33
N ILE A 71 -1.40 6.20 -3.51
CA ILE A 71 -0.21 5.66 -4.17
C ILE A 71 -0.64 4.63 -5.23
N PHE A 72 -0.12 4.77 -6.44
CA PHE A 72 -0.20 3.74 -7.45
C PHE A 72 1.08 2.91 -7.44
N GLU A 73 0.96 1.61 -7.60
CA GLU A 73 2.07 0.66 -7.61
C GLU A 73 1.89 -0.37 -8.71
N HIS A 74 2.99 -0.83 -9.30
CA HIS A 74 3.02 -1.99 -10.15
C HIS A 74 3.57 -3.18 -9.36
N GLY A 75 2.93 -4.36 -9.52
CA GLY A 75 3.38 -5.60 -8.88
C GLY A 75 3.02 -6.78 -9.75
N PHE A 76 3.99 -7.26 -10.54
CA PHE A 76 3.81 -8.42 -11.41
C PHE A 76 5.12 -9.18 -11.62
N GLN A 77 5.00 -10.42 -12.06
CA GLN A 77 6.12 -11.29 -12.39
C GLN A 77 6.22 -11.45 -13.90
N GLY A 78 7.43 -11.27 -14.43
CA GLY A 78 7.81 -11.59 -15.80
C GLY A 78 8.91 -12.65 -15.87
N PRO A 79 9.38 -13.02 -17.06
CA PRO A 79 10.46 -13.99 -17.24
C PRO A 79 11.76 -13.62 -16.52
N GLY A 80 12.07 -12.33 -16.40
CA GLY A 80 13.25 -11.79 -15.71
C GLY A 80 13.06 -11.53 -14.21
N GLY A 81 11.94 -11.98 -13.61
CA GLY A 81 11.67 -11.85 -12.17
C GLY A 81 10.50 -10.94 -11.83
N TRP A 82 10.50 -10.37 -10.61
CA TRP A 82 9.44 -9.50 -10.12
C TRP A 82 9.73 -8.03 -10.41
N LEU A 83 8.72 -7.31 -10.87
CA LEU A 83 8.66 -5.86 -10.86
C LEU A 83 7.70 -5.44 -9.75
N ILE A 84 8.24 -4.84 -8.68
CA ILE A 84 7.45 -4.28 -7.57
C ILE A 84 8.01 -2.88 -7.35
N ASP A 85 7.28 -1.87 -7.86
CA ASP A 85 7.72 -0.47 -7.80
C ASP A 85 6.53 0.48 -7.76
N LYS A 86 6.74 1.66 -7.15
CA LYS A 86 5.75 2.74 -7.18
C LYS A 86 5.61 3.28 -8.61
N CYS A 87 4.39 3.54 -9.01
CA CYS A 87 4.07 4.09 -10.32
C CYS A 87 4.28 5.60 -10.33
N LEU A 88 5.00 6.12 -11.32
CA LEU A 88 5.28 7.55 -11.48
C LEU A 88 4.02 8.40 -11.67
N THR A 89 2.90 7.81 -12.11
CA THR A 89 1.63 8.53 -12.20
C THR A 89 1.09 8.96 -10.83
N THR A 90 1.60 8.43 -9.71
CA THR A 90 1.34 8.97 -8.36
C THR A 90 1.79 10.44 -8.25
N LYS A 91 2.82 10.82 -8.98
CA LYS A 91 3.38 12.18 -9.04
C LYS A 91 2.92 12.94 -10.30
N SER A 92 1.88 12.46 -10.99
CA SER A 92 1.43 13.01 -12.28
C SER A 92 2.52 13.01 -13.38
N GLN A 93 3.50 12.10 -13.26
CA GLN A 93 4.57 11.92 -14.23
C GLN A 93 4.29 10.74 -15.15
N GLN A 94 4.90 10.75 -16.34
CA GLN A 94 4.84 9.62 -17.27
C GLN A 94 5.49 8.38 -16.64
N CYS A 95 4.91 7.20 -16.92
CA CYS A 95 5.38 5.94 -16.37
C CYS A 95 5.61 4.92 -17.48
N PRO A 96 6.82 4.38 -17.65
CA PRO A 96 7.14 3.47 -18.76
C PRO A 96 6.35 2.16 -18.69
N VAL A 97 5.96 1.71 -17.49
CA VAL A 97 5.11 0.51 -17.33
C VAL A 97 3.69 0.79 -17.80
N CYS A 98 3.12 1.95 -17.45
CA CYS A 98 1.80 2.36 -17.95
C CYS A 98 1.80 2.52 -19.47
N GLU A 99 2.83 3.13 -20.04
CA GLU A 99 2.96 3.29 -21.51
C GLU A 99 3.07 1.95 -22.22
N HIS A 100 3.83 1.02 -21.67
CA HIS A 100 3.93 -0.34 -22.20
C HIS A 100 2.57 -1.04 -22.18
N ASN A 101 1.87 -0.97 -21.07
CA ASN A 101 0.54 -1.55 -20.93
C ASN A 101 -0.48 -0.92 -21.86
N ASN A 102 -0.44 0.40 -22.06
CA ASN A 102 -1.32 1.08 -23.00
C ASN A 102 -1.08 0.63 -24.44
N LYS A 103 0.18 0.42 -24.85
CA LYS A 103 0.50 -0.13 -26.19
C LYS A 103 -0.07 -1.54 -26.37
N LEU A 104 0.07 -2.40 -25.35
CA LEU A 104 -0.48 -3.75 -25.38
C LEU A 104 -2.02 -3.74 -25.43
N TRP A 105 -2.66 -2.90 -24.63
CA TRP A 105 -4.11 -2.76 -24.59
C TRP A 105 -4.67 -2.33 -25.95
N ASN A 106 -4.05 -1.31 -26.54
CA ASN A 106 -4.47 -0.73 -27.83
C ASN A 106 -4.10 -1.61 -29.05
N SER A 107 -3.39 -2.71 -28.86
CA SER A 107 -3.08 -3.66 -29.96
C SER A 107 -4.29 -4.41 -30.49
N GLY A 108 -5.41 -4.38 -29.78
CA GLY A 108 -6.63 -5.11 -30.15
C GLY A 108 -6.57 -6.64 -29.94
N ILE A 109 -5.45 -7.15 -29.45
CA ILE A 109 -5.22 -8.58 -29.21
C ILE A 109 -5.66 -8.95 -27.80
N GLU A 110 -6.65 -9.84 -27.65
CA GLU A 110 -7.19 -10.20 -26.32
C GLU A 110 -6.13 -10.79 -25.38
N ALA A 111 -5.23 -11.62 -25.88
CA ALA A 111 -4.11 -12.14 -25.08
C ALA A 111 -3.24 -11.03 -24.48
N ASN A 112 -3.08 -9.89 -25.16
CA ASN A 112 -2.35 -8.74 -24.65
C ASN A 112 -3.13 -8.02 -23.54
N LYS A 113 -4.45 -7.96 -23.65
CA LYS A 113 -5.31 -7.40 -22.60
C LYS A 113 -5.21 -8.22 -21.31
N ASP A 114 -5.14 -9.56 -21.40
CA ASP A 114 -4.93 -10.41 -20.22
C ASP A 114 -3.58 -10.16 -19.54
N VAL A 115 -2.55 -9.88 -20.33
CA VAL A 115 -1.25 -9.46 -19.80
C VAL A 115 -1.39 -8.13 -19.04
N VAL A 116 -2.05 -7.15 -19.65
CA VAL A 116 -2.26 -5.83 -19.04
C VAL A 116 -3.07 -5.93 -17.74
N ARG A 117 -4.13 -6.75 -17.70
CA ARG A 117 -4.92 -6.99 -16.47
C ARG A 117 -4.03 -7.43 -15.29
N LYS A 118 -2.96 -8.19 -15.55
CA LYS A 118 -2.00 -8.63 -14.52
C LYS A 118 -0.93 -7.59 -14.19
N GLN A 119 -0.61 -6.69 -15.13
CA GLN A 119 0.48 -5.72 -15.02
C GLN A 119 0.01 -4.30 -14.70
N LYS A 120 -1.31 -4.04 -14.77
CA LYS A 120 -1.86 -2.72 -14.50
C LYS A 120 -1.47 -2.24 -13.11
N ARG A 121 -1.37 -0.93 -12.95
CA ARG A 121 -1.11 -0.31 -11.65
C ARG A 121 -2.26 -0.59 -10.69
N LYS A 122 -1.91 -0.81 -9.43
CA LYS A 122 -2.87 -0.98 -8.34
C LYS A 122 -2.92 0.29 -7.51
N LEU A 123 -4.14 0.73 -7.18
CA LEU A 123 -4.38 1.85 -6.31
C LEU A 123 -4.35 1.39 -4.85
N SER A 124 -3.62 2.12 -4.02
CA SER A 124 -3.62 1.95 -2.57
C SER A 124 -3.69 3.30 -1.87
N TYR A 125 -4.29 3.31 -0.71
CA TYR A 125 -4.29 4.43 0.22
C TYR A 125 -3.49 4.05 1.45
N ILE A 126 -2.83 5.01 2.08
CA ILE A 126 -2.11 4.81 3.35
C ILE A 126 -2.54 5.92 4.29
N ALA A 127 -2.90 5.56 5.52
CA ALA A 127 -3.26 6.48 6.58
C ALA A 127 -2.62 6.03 7.89
N ASN A 128 -2.48 6.96 8.83
CA ASN A 128 -2.17 6.64 10.22
C ASN A 128 -3.41 6.04 10.89
N VAL A 129 -3.22 4.98 11.64
CA VAL A 129 -4.26 4.35 12.44
C VAL A 129 -3.77 4.05 13.84
N TYR A 130 -4.65 4.20 14.83
CA TYR A 130 -4.46 3.69 16.18
C TYR A 130 -5.10 2.32 16.27
N ILE A 131 -4.36 1.33 16.75
CA ILE A 131 -4.83 -0.04 16.90
C ILE A 131 -5.61 -0.13 18.21
N VAL A 132 -6.93 -0.22 18.12
CA VAL A 132 -7.83 -0.31 19.28
C VAL A 132 -7.90 -1.75 19.78
N SER A 133 -7.99 -2.72 18.86
CA SER A 133 -7.95 -4.16 19.18
C SER A 133 -7.43 -4.97 18.01
N ASP A 134 -6.46 -5.83 18.30
CA ASP A 134 -5.87 -6.79 17.37
C ASP A 134 -5.79 -8.16 18.06
N PRO A 135 -6.86 -8.98 18.03
CA PRO A 135 -6.92 -10.23 18.78
C PRO A 135 -5.85 -11.26 18.44
N LYS A 136 -5.24 -11.15 17.25
CA LYS A 136 -4.13 -12.04 16.84
C LYS A 136 -2.79 -11.53 17.34
N HIS A 137 -2.64 -10.23 17.48
CA HIS A 137 -1.42 -9.54 17.87
C HIS A 137 -1.71 -8.45 18.89
N PRO A 138 -2.06 -8.83 20.16
CA PRO A 138 -2.38 -7.87 21.21
C PRO A 138 -1.26 -6.87 21.52
N GLU A 139 -0.02 -7.21 21.15
CA GLU A 139 1.14 -6.32 21.26
C GLU A 139 1.06 -5.08 20.39
N ASN A 140 0.22 -5.08 19.36
CA ASN A 140 -0.02 -3.90 18.53
C ASN A 140 -1.03 -2.93 19.15
N GLU A 141 -1.87 -3.40 20.09
CA GLU A 141 -2.91 -2.58 20.69
C GLU A 141 -2.32 -1.37 21.41
N GLY A 142 -2.93 -0.24 21.25
CA GLY A 142 -2.42 1.03 21.81
C GLY A 142 -1.31 1.71 20.99
N GLN A 143 -0.92 1.15 19.85
CA GLN A 143 0.12 1.73 19.01
C GLN A 143 -0.46 2.46 17.79
N VAL A 144 0.26 3.50 17.35
CA VAL A 144 0.04 4.15 16.05
C VAL A 144 0.84 3.41 14.98
N LYS A 145 0.18 3.06 13.89
CA LYS A 145 0.74 2.33 12.75
C LYS A 145 0.29 2.92 11.43
N LEU A 146 1.02 2.63 10.37
CA LEU A 146 0.60 2.90 9.00
C LEU A 146 -0.27 1.73 8.50
N PHE A 147 -1.44 2.05 7.98
CA PHE A 147 -2.34 1.08 7.38
C PHE A 147 -2.49 1.35 5.88
N LYS A 148 -2.17 0.34 5.08
CA LYS A 148 -2.33 0.36 3.62
C LYS A 148 -3.59 -0.40 3.24
N PHE A 149 -4.49 0.26 2.51
CA PHE A 149 -5.80 -0.29 2.14
C PHE A 149 -6.19 0.09 0.71
N GLY A 150 -7.14 -0.64 0.15
CA GLY A 150 -7.64 -0.44 -1.21
C GLY A 150 -8.90 0.44 -1.27
N ALA A 151 -9.45 0.57 -2.50
CA ALA A 151 -10.62 1.37 -2.80
C ALA A 151 -11.84 1.01 -1.94
N LYS A 152 -12.11 -0.28 -1.69
CA LYS A 152 -13.27 -0.73 -0.90
C LYS A 152 -13.33 -0.18 0.53
N ILE A 153 -12.19 -0.06 1.20
CA ILE A 153 -12.13 0.58 2.52
C ILE A 153 -12.25 2.10 2.35
N PHE A 154 -11.64 2.68 1.31
CA PHE A 154 -11.75 4.11 1.04
C PHE A 154 -13.19 4.53 0.74
N GLU A 155 -13.96 3.75 -0.01
CA GLU A 155 -15.39 3.96 -0.25
C GLU A 155 -16.19 4.03 1.05
N LYS A 156 -15.89 3.15 2.02
CA LYS A 156 -16.53 3.21 3.34
C LYS A 156 -16.17 4.49 4.12
N ILE A 157 -14.92 4.95 4.01
CA ILE A 157 -14.47 6.21 4.61
C ILE A 157 -15.22 7.40 3.99
N THR A 158 -15.26 7.47 2.65
CA THR A 158 -15.95 8.56 1.95
C THR A 158 -17.46 8.49 2.11
N GLY A 159 -18.03 7.28 2.21
CA GLY A 159 -19.45 7.07 2.45
C GLY A 159 -19.95 7.67 3.75
N VAL A 160 -19.19 7.53 4.87
CA VAL A 160 -19.59 8.15 6.15
C VAL A 160 -19.33 9.65 6.18
N MET A 161 -18.42 10.17 5.34
CA MET A 161 -18.18 11.61 5.20
C MET A 161 -19.27 12.28 4.34
N ASN A 162 -19.78 11.56 3.33
CA ASN A 162 -20.80 12.02 2.41
C ASN A 162 -21.87 10.93 2.24
N PRO A 163 -22.73 10.71 3.23
CA PRO A 163 -23.76 9.70 3.17
C PRO A 163 -24.75 9.99 2.03
N THR A 164 -25.29 8.92 1.44
CA THR A 164 -26.22 9.01 0.32
C THR A 164 -27.66 9.26 0.80
N PHE A 165 -28.00 8.80 2.00
CA PHE A 165 -29.36 8.87 2.54
C PHE A 165 -29.47 10.02 3.56
N GLU A 166 -30.61 10.71 3.56
CA GLU A 166 -30.88 11.87 4.43
C GLU A 166 -30.98 11.51 5.93
N ASP A 167 -31.26 10.27 6.24
CA ASP A 167 -31.34 9.74 7.61
C ASP A 167 -29.96 9.38 8.20
N GLU A 168 -28.92 9.38 7.38
CA GLU A 168 -27.56 9.11 7.81
C GLU A 168 -26.82 10.42 8.17
N ALA A 169 -26.30 10.51 9.39
CA ALA A 169 -25.52 11.67 9.82
C ALA A 169 -24.08 11.57 9.32
N ALA A 170 -23.62 12.55 8.54
CA ALA A 170 -22.24 12.67 8.13
C ALA A 170 -21.32 12.91 9.34
N PHE A 171 -20.15 12.25 9.37
CA PHE A 171 -19.12 12.51 10.35
C PHE A 171 -17.72 12.38 9.76
N ASN A 172 -16.73 12.99 10.43
CA ASN A 172 -15.34 12.87 10.05
C ASN A 172 -14.71 11.63 10.73
N PRO A 173 -14.41 10.53 10.02
CA PRO A 173 -13.84 9.32 10.64
C PRO A 173 -12.41 9.50 11.16
N PHE A 174 -11.73 10.60 10.81
CA PHE A 174 -10.37 10.93 11.24
C PHE A 174 -10.35 11.81 12.50
N ASP A 175 -11.50 12.23 13.01
CA ASP A 175 -11.58 13.07 14.20
C ASP A 175 -11.36 12.25 15.48
N LEU A 176 -10.53 12.78 16.40
CA LEU A 176 -10.20 12.09 17.65
C LEU A 176 -11.36 12.08 18.65
N TRP A 177 -12.21 13.12 18.64
CA TRP A 177 -13.29 13.30 19.60
C TRP A 177 -14.67 12.85 19.06
N SER A 178 -14.94 13.16 17.79
CA SER A 178 -16.25 12.90 17.15
C SER A 178 -16.21 11.85 16.03
N GLY A 179 -15.04 11.26 15.77
CA GLY A 179 -14.90 10.17 14.80
C GLY A 179 -15.40 8.83 15.33
N ALA A 180 -15.17 7.77 14.57
CA ALA A 180 -15.64 6.43 14.93
C ALA A 180 -14.56 5.36 14.75
N ASN A 181 -14.58 4.33 15.57
CA ASN A 181 -13.74 3.16 15.38
C ASN A 181 -14.20 2.38 14.14
N PHE A 182 -13.26 1.92 13.35
CA PHE A 182 -13.49 1.08 12.19
C PHE A 182 -13.30 -0.39 12.56
N LYS A 183 -14.37 -1.17 12.50
CA LYS A 183 -14.35 -2.62 12.70
C LYS A 183 -13.96 -3.28 11.38
N LEU A 184 -12.67 -3.54 11.21
CA LEU A 184 -12.15 -4.23 10.04
C LEU A 184 -12.48 -5.73 10.12
N LYS A 185 -13.24 -6.21 9.15
CA LYS A 185 -13.62 -7.62 9.02
C LYS A 185 -13.19 -8.10 7.63
N ILE A 186 -12.30 -9.08 7.60
CA ILE A 186 -11.79 -9.67 6.36
C ILE A 186 -12.42 -11.04 6.22
N THR A 187 -12.92 -11.33 5.03
CA THR A 187 -13.38 -12.68 4.63
C THR A 187 -12.76 -13.03 3.28
N LYS A 188 -12.77 -14.30 2.91
CA LYS A 188 -12.29 -14.75 1.61
C LYS A 188 -13.49 -15.10 0.74
N VAL A 189 -13.63 -14.40 -0.40
CA VAL A 189 -14.69 -14.65 -1.39
C VAL A 189 -14.03 -14.90 -2.75
N ALA A 190 -14.36 -15.99 -3.41
CA ALA A 190 -13.78 -16.38 -4.71
C ALA A 190 -12.24 -16.35 -4.77
N GLY A 191 -11.57 -16.63 -3.64
CA GLY A 191 -10.11 -16.61 -3.56
C GLY A 191 -9.48 -15.27 -3.15
N TYR A 192 -10.25 -14.18 -3.13
CA TYR A 192 -9.81 -12.82 -2.82
C TYR A 192 -10.25 -12.36 -1.44
N GLN A 193 -9.50 -11.41 -0.86
CA GLN A 193 -9.89 -10.76 0.40
C GLN A 193 -11.06 -9.81 0.12
N ASN A 194 -12.11 -9.94 0.92
CA ASN A 194 -13.31 -9.12 0.87
C ASN A 194 -13.50 -8.37 2.20
N TYR A 195 -13.88 -7.10 2.13
CA TYR A 195 -14.02 -6.17 3.25
C TYR A 195 -15.47 -5.67 3.45
N ASP A 196 -16.45 -6.24 2.76
CA ASP A 196 -17.83 -5.75 2.74
C ASP A 196 -18.45 -5.72 4.14
N LYS A 197 -18.08 -6.68 5.01
CA LYS A 197 -18.54 -6.77 6.40
C LYS A 197 -17.88 -5.76 7.35
N SER A 198 -16.87 -5.01 6.86
CA SER A 198 -16.24 -3.96 7.66
C SER A 198 -17.17 -2.75 7.76
N GLU A 199 -17.21 -2.12 8.92
CA GLU A 199 -18.13 -1.03 9.24
C GLU A 199 -17.54 -0.05 10.25
N PHE A 200 -18.01 1.19 10.24
CA PHE A 200 -17.75 2.13 11.31
C PHE A 200 -18.69 1.85 12.50
N ALA A 201 -18.18 1.97 13.71
CA ALA A 201 -18.98 1.98 14.91
C ALA A 201 -19.71 3.33 15.08
N THR A 202 -20.57 3.45 16.08
CA THR A 202 -21.15 4.74 16.45
C THR A 202 -20.02 5.74 16.80
N PRO A 203 -20.12 7.00 16.33
CA PRO A 203 -19.16 8.04 16.67
C PRO A 203 -18.98 8.19 18.17
N ALA A 204 -17.73 8.24 18.61
CA ALA A 204 -17.35 8.41 20.01
C ALA A 204 -15.89 8.90 20.11
N PRO A 205 -15.48 9.57 21.19
CA PRO A 205 -14.09 9.89 21.42
C PRO A 205 -13.20 8.64 21.41
N LEU A 206 -11.97 8.74 20.87
CA LEU A 206 -11.01 7.65 20.93
C LEU A 206 -10.61 7.35 22.37
N LEU A 207 -10.31 8.40 23.14
CA LEU A 207 -10.03 8.36 24.57
C LEU A 207 -10.68 9.59 25.24
N ASN A 208 -10.90 9.51 26.56
CA ASN A 208 -11.43 10.61 27.36
C ASN A 208 -10.31 11.47 28.02
N ASP A 209 -9.09 11.39 27.50
CA ASP A 209 -7.90 12.05 28.05
C ASP A 209 -7.17 12.78 26.92
N ASP A 210 -7.33 14.11 26.89
CA ASP A 210 -6.75 14.96 25.84
C ASP A 210 -5.22 14.91 25.82
N ALA A 211 -4.57 14.71 26.97
CA ALA A 211 -3.10 14.61 27.00
C ALA A 211 -2.62 13.34 26.27
N LYS A 212 -3.32 12.23 26.46
CA LYS A 212 -3.04 10.99 25.72
C LYS A 212 -3.38 11.10 24.23
N LEU A 213 -4.46 11.82 23.88
CA LEU A 213 -4.80 12.07 22.48
C LEU A 213 -3.71 12.91 21.80
N GLU A 214 -3.13 13.89 22.50
CA GLU A 214 -2.00 14.68 22.00
C GLU A 214 -0.74 13.82 21.81
N GLU A 215 -0.43 12.90 22.71
CA GLU A 215 0.68 11.94 22.57
C GLU A 215 0.49 11.04 21.36
N ILE A 216 -0.72 10.51 21.14
CA ILE A 216 -1.07 9.70 19.97
C ILE A 216 -0.85 10.52 18.70
N TRP A 217 -1.39 11.73 18.63
CA TRP A 217 -1.23 12.63 17.48
C TRP A 217 0.23 12.95 17.17
N LYS A 218 1.04 13.21 18.19
CA LYS A 218 2.49 13.45 18.03
C LYS A 218 3.28 12.22 17.59
N SER A 219 2.76 11.02 17.82
CA SER A 219 3.40 9.76 17.41
C SER A 219 3.06 9.33 15.98
N GLU A 220 2.23 10.09 15.26
CA GLU A 220 1.87 9.81 13.88
C GLU A 220 3.04 9.96 12.91
N PHE A 221 3.05 9.12 11.90
CA PHE A 221 4.05 9.14 10.83
C PHE A 221 3.73 10.23 9.81
N GLY A 222 4.75 10.92 9.29
CA GLY A 222 4.61 11.83 8.16
C GLY A 222 4.27 11.08 6.87
N LEU A 223 3.08 11.27 6.35
CA LEU A 223 2.61 10.58 5.14
C LEU A 223 3.22 11.17 3.85
N LYS A 224 3.56 12.46 3.84
CA LYS A 224 4.23 13.12 2.71
C LYS A 224 5.55 12.45 2.34
N GLU A 225 6.26 11.91 3.33
CA GLU A 225 7.51 11.19 3.08
C GLU A 225 7.32 9.97 2.18
N LEU A 226 6.16 9.29 2.27
CA LEU A 226 5.86 8.12 1.46
C LEU A 226 5.69 8.45 -0.03
N THR A 227 5.40 9.72 -0.34
CA THR A 227 5.26 10.22 -1.71
C THR A 227 6.40 11.16 -2.11
N ALA A 228 7.48 11.27 -1.32
CA ALA A 228 8.66 12.05 -1.66
C ALA A 228 9.36 11.48 -2.91
N GLU A 229 10.05 12.32 -3.67
CA GLU A 229 10.72 11.90 -4.92
C GLU A 229 11.72 10.75 -4.71
N LYS A 230 12.44 10.77 -3.60
CA LYS A 230 13.39 9.70 -3.22
C LYS A 230 12.76 8.30 -3.11
N GLU A 231 11.45 8.23 -2.95
CA GLU A 231 10.70 6.98 -2.83
C GLU A 231 10.29 6.40 -4.20
N PHE A 232 10.57 7.11 -5.29
CA PHE A 232 10.25 6.69 -6.66
C PHE A 232 11.54 6.51 -7.46
N LYS A 233 11.55 5.51 -8.33
CA LYS A 233 12.60 5.36 -9.32
C LYS A 233 12.43 6.39 -10.42
N SER A 234 13.54 6.77 -11.06
CA SER A 234 13.47 7.58 -12.27
C SER A 234 12.74 6.84 -13.41
N TYR A 235 12.31 7.58 -14.42
CA TYR A 235 11.68 6.98 -15.60
C TYR A 235 12.61 5.96 -16.27
N ASP A 236 13.91 6.30 -16.44
CA ASP A 236 14.87 5.45 -17.11
C ASP A 236 15.24 4.20 -16.30
N ASP A 237 15.36 4.32 -14.98
CA ASP A 237 15.58 3.16 -14.09
C ASP A 237 14.39 2.20 -14.13
N LEU A 238 13.17 2.76 -14.07
CA LEU A 238 11.95 1.95 -14.11
C LEU A 238 11.77 1.29 -15.48
N LYS A 239 12.13 1.98 -16.57
CA LYS A 239 12.13 1.44 -17.93
C LYS A 239 13.13 0.30 -18.08
N SER A 240 14.37 0.50 -17.66
CA SER A 240 15.42 -0.53 -17.70
C SER A 240 15.01 -1.77 -16.89
N ARG A 241 14.39 -1.56 -15.73
CA ARG A 241 13.86 -2.65 -14.90
C ARG A 241 12.70 -3.38 -15.57
N LEU A 242 11.79 -2.66 -16.22
CA LEU A 242 10.69 -3.24 -16.99
C LEU A 242 11.23 -4.13 -18.12
N GLU A 243 12.17 -3.61 -18.91
CA GLU A 243 12.79 -4.33 -20.02
C GLU A 243 13.48 -5.62 -19.54
N LYS A 244 14.21 -5.55 -18.43
CA LYS A 244 14.83 -6.72 -17.80
C LYS A 244 13.79 -7.75 -17.34
N VAL A 245 12.75 -7.31 -16.64
CA VAL A 245 11.70 -8.20 -16.09
C VAL A 245 10.92 -8.87 -17.21
N LEU A 246 10.66 -8.17 -18.31
CA LEU A 246 9.95 -8.72 -19.48
C LEU A 246 10.86 -9.48 -20.45
N GLY A 247 12.20 -9.45 -20.25
CA GLY A 247 13.16 -10.12 -21.14
C GLY A 247 13.28 -9.45 -22.52
N LEU A 248 13.02 -8.13 -22.62
CA LEU A 248 13.03 -7.43 -23.90
C LEU A 248 14.45 -7.13 -24.39
N ASN A 249 15.46 -7.16 -23.52
CA ASN A 249 16.86 -6.85 -23.85
C ASN A 249 17.68 -8.03 -24.37
N GLY A 250 17.05 -9.18 -24.65
CA GLY A 250 17.73 -10.35 -25.23
C GLY A 250 18.67 -11.12 -24.29
N ASP A 251 18.89 -10.65 -23.05
CA ASP A 251 19.84 -11.22 -22.09
C ASP A 251 19.22 -12.30 -21.16
N VAL A 252 17.93 -12.56 -21.26
CA VAL A 252 17.28 -13.63 -20.50
C VAL A 252 17.11 -14.84 -21.42
N PRO A 253 17.63 -16.04 -21.06
CA PRO A 253 17.30 -17.25 -21.77
C PRO A 253 15.79 -17.45 -21.71
N VAL A 254 15.08 -17.09 -22.75
CA VAL A 254 13.65 -17.41 -22.87
C VAL A 254 13.54 -18.92 -22.88
N PRO A 255 12.91 -19.57 -21.90
CA PRO A 255 12.60 -20.99 -22.04
C PRO A 255 11.75 -21.13 -23.31
N LYS A 256 12.23 -21.86 -24.29
CA LYS A 256 11.53 -22.13 -25.57
C LYS A 256 10.26 -22.98 -25.39
N THR A 257 9.53 -22.77 -24.32
CA THR A 257 8.41 -23.60 -23.94
C THR A 257 7.21 -22.74 -23.60
N THR A 258 6.65 -21.99 -24.54
CA THR A 258 5.39 -21.30 -24.24
C THR A 258 4.38 -21.31 -25.39
N VAL A 259 4.74 -21.76 -26.59
CA VAL A 259 3.79 -21.82 -27.71
C VAL A 259 3.38 -23.24 -28.07
N GLU A 260 4.23 -24.25 -27.81
CA GLU A 260 3.92 -25.65 -28.14
C GLU A 260 3.25 -26.44 -27.00
N THR A 261 3.47 -26.05 -25.72
CA THR A 261 2.89 -26.80 -24.60
C THR A 261 1.42 -26.46 -24.33
N LEU A 262 0.88 -25.38 -24.90
CA LEU A 262 -0.54 -25.00 -24.77
C LEU A 262 -1.46 -25.83 -25.72
N LYS A 263 -0.89 -26.65 -26.63
CA LYS A 263 -1.68 -27.50 -27.53
C LYS A 263 -1.86 -28.93 -27.06
N ALA A 264 -1.24 -29.36 -25.97
CA ALA A 264 -1.16 -30.78 -25.61
C ALA A 264 -1.77 -31.15 -24.25
N MET A 265 -2.59 -30.32 -23.61
CA MET A 265 -3.33 -30.75 -22.42
C MET A 265 -4.82 -30.91 -22.73
N PRO A 266 -5.41 -32.10 -22.49
CA PRO A 266 -6.85 -32.31 -22.67
C PRO A 266 -7.60 -31.48 -21.64
N ARG A 267 -8.49 -30.60 -22.11
CA ARG A 267 -9.42 -29.81 -21.28
C ARG A 267 -10.37 -30.77 -20.57
N LYS A 268 -10.21 -30.92 -19.27
CA LYS A 268 -11.25 -31.40 -18.39
C LYS A 268 -12.18 -30.21 -18.09
N SER A 269 -13.39 -30.32 -18.59
CA SER A 269 -14.44 -29.33 -18.39
C SER A 269 -14.89 -29.37 -16.94
N GLU A 270 -14.40 -28.42 -16.13
CA GLU A 270 -15.05 -27.98 -14.91
C GLU A 270 -15.74 -26.63 -15.22
N PRO A 271 -16.95 -26.37 -14.66
CA PRO A 271 -17.67 -25.15 -14.95
C PRO A 271 -16.86 -23.95 -14.44
N GLU A 272 -16.58 -23.02 -15.36
CA GLU A 272 -15.99 -21.72 -15.04
C GLU A 272 -16.91 -21.00 -14.04
N PRO A 273 -16.42 -20.56 -12.86
CA PRO A 273 -17.15 -19.60 -12.08
C PRO A 273 -17.14 -18.28 -12.85
N GLU A 274 -18.31 -17.73 -13.13
CA GLU A 274 -18.46 -16.36 -13.64
C GLU A 274 -17.67 -15.42 -12.72
N LEU A 275 -16.60 -14.86 -13.24
CA LEU A 275 -15.82 -13.80 -12.65
C LEU A 275 -16.68 -12.52 -12.66
N VAL A 276 -17.37 -12.26 -11.57
CA VAL A 276 -17.83 -10.92 -11.27
C VAL A 276 -16.57 -10.14 -10.86
N THR A 277 -15.93 -9.52 -11.83
CA THR A 277 -14.72 -8.72 -11.63
C THR A 277 -15.16 -7.33 -11.18
N GLU A 278 -14.81 -6.95 -9.96
CA GLU A 278 -14.80 -5.55 -9.47
C GLU A 278 -13.86 -4.64 -10.30
N GLU A 279 -13.48 -5.07 -11.48
CA GLU A 279 -12.47 -4.45 -12.36
C GLU A 279 -13.07 -3.60 -13.49
N ASP A 280 -14.37 -3.70 -13.74
CA ASP A 280 -14.98 -3.02 -14.89
C ASP A 280 -15.22 -1.50 -14.65
N ASP A 281 -15.35 -1.04 -13.42
CA ASP A 281 -15.55 0.38 -13.12
C ASP A 281 -14.30 1.24 -13.39
N ASP A 282 -13.09 0.68 -13.13
CA ASP A 282 -11.84 1.38 -13.45
C ASP A 282 -11.59 1.48 -14.97
N LEU A 283 -12.06 0.49 -15.74
CA LEU A 283 -11.95 0.50 -17.20
C LEU A 283 -12.91 1.47 -17.87
N ALA A 284 -14.11 1.63 -17.33
CA ALA A 284 -15.08 2.61 -17.80
C ALA A 284 -14.59 4.06 -17.57
N TYR A 285 -13.87 4.31 -16.48
CA TYR A 285 -13.25 5.61 -16.21
C TYR A 285 -12.14 5.93 -17.22
N PHE A 286 -11.32 4.95 -17.63
CA PHE A 286 -10.27 5.14 -18.63
C PHE A 286 -10.82 5.31 -20.05
N ALA A 287 -11.93 4.64 -20.38
CA ALA A 287 -12.59 4.82 -21.68
C ALA A 287 -13.11 6.27 -21.83
N LYS A 288 -13.64 6.85 -20.73
CA LYS A 288 -14.16 8.22 -20.72
C LYS A 288 -13.06 9.28 -20.80
N LEU A 289 -11.87 9.01 -20.28
CA LEU A 289 -10.69 9.89 -20.38
C LEU A 289 -10.02 9.86 -21.77
N ALA A 290 -10.32 8.87 -22.58
CA ALA A 290 -9.79 8.76 -23.95
C ALA A 290 -10.69 9.45 -25.00
N GLU A 291 -11.90 9.89 -24.62
CA GLU A 291 -12.85 10.61 -25.46
C GLU A 291 -12.86 12.14 -25.25
N GLU A 292 -12.11 12.66 -24.25
CA GLU A 292 -11.78 14.08 -24.07
C GLU A 292 -10.35 14.40 -24.55
#